data_d2b6adf9b15a97d076bb9c85a2213d0b
#
_entry.id   d2b6adf9b15a97d076bb9c85a2213d0b
#
_cell.length_a   1.000
_cell.length_b   1.000
_cell.length_c   1.000
_cell.angle_alpha   90.00
_cell.angle_beta   90.00
_cell.angle_gamma   90.00
#
_symmetry.space_group_name_H-M   'P 1'
#
loop_
_entity.id
_entity.type
_entity.pdbx_description
1 polymer ?
#
loop_
_entity_poly.entity_id
_entity_poly.type
_entity_poly.pdbx_seq_one_letter_code
_entity_poly.pdbx_strand_id
1 'polypeptide(L)'
;KTDVPNWLAKNVDKFYSASGNPKPKKLSAKVSFDELYDKFLSERKLGEGRKRHYEVLRRMIHRYESYVKCSQGRVRYSFDVVKVDKGLLDNLYDYIENEYEYVETYPRILEDNPEARDIKPRGENYMSGVFKEVRAFFNWAYKNKIIDSFPFEGFEMPSEQYGSPVYLTLDDVDVIVRADFSDDKELEIQRDIFVFQCNVGCRIGDLLRLKKRDIINGAVEYIPTKTIKERAKTVVVPLNAIAMSIVEKYKDVPGDQLLPFISSQNYNENIKTILEKAGITYLVTKLDSVSRTEYKVPINEMASSHMARRTFIGNIYKLVKDPNLVSALTGHAEGSRAFNRYRDIDIDMKRDLVKILEGKH
;
A
#
# COMPACT_ATOMS: atom_id res chain seq x y z
N LYS A 1 -15.07 35.64 -46.96
CA LYS A 1 -14.86 34.32 -46.32
C LYS A 1 -13.94 33.53 -47.21
N THR A 2 -12.63 33.55 -46.98
CA THR A 2 -11.65 32.73 -47.66
C THR A 2 -11.33 31.54 -46.74
N ASP A 3 -12.02 30.43 -46.93
CA ASP A 3 -11.65 29.12 -46.39
C ASP A 3 -10.38 28.69 -47.09
N VAL A 4 -9.24 28.94 -46.46
CA VAL A 4 -7.97 28.35 -46.87
C VAL A 4 -7.75 27.13 -45.97
N PRO A 5 -8.02 25.92 -46.45
CA PRO A 5 -7.61 24.70 -45.72
C PRO A 5 -6.14 24.81 -45.42
N ASN A 6 -5.73 24.67 -44.16
CA ASN A 6 -4.34 24.80 -43.67
C ASN A 6 -3.82 26.22 -43.39
N TRP A 7 -4.64 27.27 -43.25
CA TRP A 7 -4.18 28.60 -42.86
C TRP A 7 -3.35 28.58 -41.54
N LEU A 8 -3.85 27.87 -40.54
CA LEU A 8 -3.19 27.74 -39.23
C LEU A 8 -1.83 27.05 -39.36
N ALA A 9 -1.76 25.94 -40.10
CA ALA A 9 -0.53 25.20 -40.32
C ALA A 9 0.54 26.07 -41.05
N LYS A 10 0.13 26.81 -42.10
CA LYS A 10 1.02 27.71 -42.82
C LYS A 10 1.52 28.87 -41.96
N ASN A 11 0.72 29.44 -41.08
CA ASN A 11 1.16 30.53 -40.20
C ASN A 11 2.02 30.02 -39.02
N VAL A 12 1.75 28.82 -38.50
CA VAL A 12 2.65 28.16 -37.55
C VAL A 12 4.01 27.90 -38.20
N ASP A 13 4.03 27.42 -39.46
CA ASP A 13 5.26 27.19 -40.19
C ASP A 13 6.06 28.46 -40.42
N LYS A 14 5.39 29.58 -40.78
CA LYS A 14 6.03 30.90 -40.90
C LYS A 14 6.59 31.40 -39.57
N PHE A 15 5.88 31.21 -38.45
CA PHE A 15 6.33 31.64 -37.15
C PHE A 15 7.62 30.96 -36.72
N TYR A 16 7.69 29.63 -36.85
CA TYR A 16 8.89 28.88 -36.51
C TYR A 16 10.08 29.13 -37.47
N SER A 17 9.78 29.39 -38.75
CA SER A 17 10.81 29.75 -39.74
C SER A 17 11.39 31.17 -39.50
N ALA A 18 10.56 32.10 -39.01
CA ALA A 18 10.97 33.48 -38.73
C ALA A 18 11.63 33.64 -37.35
N SER A 19 11.32 32.81 -36.39
CA SER A 19 11.83 32.93 -34.99
C SER A 19 13.14 32.17 -34.74
N GLY A 20 13.67 31.41 -35.72
CA GLY A 20 14.86 30.57 -35.52
C GLY A 20 14.72 29.47 -34.47
N ASN A 21 13.55 29.36 -33.87
CA ASN A 21 13.26 28.29 -32.92
C ASN A 21 12.97 26.97 -33.66
N PRO A 22 13.56 25.84 -33.24
CA PRO A 22 13.25 24.59 -33.88
C PRO A 22 11.77 24.28 -33.65
N LYS A 23 11.02 23.96 -34.72
CA LYS A 23 9.69 23.39 -34.61
C LYS A 23 9.72 22.27 -33.57
N PRO A 24 8.75 22.18 -32.65
CA PRO A 24 8.60 20.96 -31.88
C PRO A 24 8.47 19.81 -32.89
N LYS A 25 9.45 18.92 -32.88
CA LYS A 25 9.39 17.71 -33.73
C LYS A 25 8.07 17.01 -33.38
N LYS A 26 7.10 17.00 -34.31
CA LYS A 26 6.06 16.00 -34.25
C LYS A 26 6.81 14.68 -34.15
N LEU A 27 6.59 13.92 -33.07
CA LEU A 27 7.10 12.54 -32.99
C LEU A 27 6.48 11.75 -34.14
N SER A 28 7.15 11.76 -35.31
CA SER A 28 6.70 11.08 -36.53
C SER A 28 7.08 9.60 -36.54
N ALA A 29 7.89 9.14 -35.58
CA ALA A 29 8.10 7.73 -35.29
C ALA A 29 7.15 7.34 -34.16
N LYS A 30 6.41 6.26 -34.37
CA LYS A 30 5.53 5.66 -33.35
C LYS A 30 6.41 5.19 -32.19
N VAL A 31 6.62 6.06 -31.22
CA VAL A 31 7.42 5.71 -30.02
C VAL A 31 6.61 4.66 -29.26
N SER A 32 7.22 3.53 -28.95
CA SER A 32 6.54 2.44 -28.26
C SER A 32 6.16 2.85 -26.83
N PHE A 33 5.15 2.19 -26.28
CA PHE A 33 4.80 2.36 -24.86
C PHE A 33 6.03 2.13 -23.97
N ASP A 34 6.80 1.06 -24.23
CA ASP A 34 7.96 0.70 -23.42
C ASP A 34 9.04 1.79 -23.41
N GLU A 35 9.37 2.37 -24.57
CA GLU A 35 10.36 3.46 -24.65
C GLU A 35 9.92 4.68 -23.85
N LEU A 36 8.64 5.07 -23.91
CA LEU A 36 8.09 6.15 -23.13
C LEU A 36 8.06 5.82 -21.64
N TYR A 37 7.74 4.59 -21.32
CA TYR A 37 7.65 4.12 -19.95
C TYR A 37 9.03 4.04 -19.28
N ASP A 38 10.05 3.56 -20.00
CA ASP A 38 11.44 3.58 -19.54
C ASP A 38 11.94 5.00 -19.28
N LYS A 39 11.62 5.92 -20.18
CA LYS A 39 11.92 7.35 -20.00
C LYS A 39 11.24 7.90 -18.75
N PHE A 40 9.94 7.64 -18.56
CA PHE A 40 9.19 8.03 -17.37
C PHE A 40 9.81 7.49 -16.07
N LEU A 41 10.24 6.23 -16.05
CA LEU A 41 10.87 5.63 -14.87
C LEU A 41 12.26 6.20 -14.60
N SER A 42 13.05 6.48 -15.66
CA SER A 42 14.41 7.02 -15.54
C SER A 42 14.45 8.45 -14.99
N GLU A 43 13.44 9.25 -15.32
CA GLU A 43 13.33 10.64 -14.85
C GLU A 43 12.87 10.76 -13.39
N ARG A 44 12.50 9.64 -12.74
CA ARG A 44 11.95 9.63 -11.38
C ARG A 44 12.89 8.98 -10.38
N LYS A 45 13.08 9.64 -9.23
CA LYS A 45 13.81 9.07 -8.09
C LYS A 45 12.91 8.07 -7.33
N LEU A 46 12.76 6.86 -7.87
CA LEU A 46 11.92 5.80 -7.29
C LEU A 46 12.75 4.88 -6.39
N GLY A 47 12.18 4.47 -5.26
CA GLY A 47 12.70 3.35 -4.48
C GLY A 47 12.36 2.00 -5.15
N GLU A 48 13.14 0.95 -4.85
CA GLU A 48 13.01 -0.37 -5.48
C GLU A 48 11.59 -0.97 -5.38
N GLY A 49 10.92 -0.81 -4.23
CA GLY A 49 9.54 -1.26 -4.08
C GLY A 49 8.59 -0.57 -5.08
N ARG A 50 8.74 0.74 -5.28
CA ARG A 50 7.90 1.49 -6.22
C ARG A 50 8.21 1.14 -7.67
N LYS A 51 9.48 0.88 -8.01
CA LYS A 51 9.85 0.40 -9.35
C LYS A 51 9.16 -0.94 -9.66
N ARG A 52 9.15 -1.87 -8.70
CA ARG A 52 8.45 -3.16 -8.89
C ARG A 52 6.95 -2.98 -9.16
N HIS A 53 6.29 -2.04 -8.51
CA HIS A 53 4.88 -1.75 -8.80
C HIS A 53 4.69 -1.26 -10.23
N TYR A 54 5.53 -0.35 -10.72
CA TYR A 54 5.48 0.13 -12.08
C TYR A 54 5.78 -0.99 -13.11
N GLU A 55 6.68 -1.94 -12.80
CA GLU A 55 6.91 -3.11 -13.65
C GLU A 55 5.70 -4.07 -13.68
N VAL A 56 4.95 -4.17 -12.59
CA VAL A 56 3.66 -4.90 -12.58
C VAL A 56 2.67 -4.22 -13.51
N LEU A 57 2.56 -2.89 -13.49
CA LEU A 57 1.70 -2.14 -14.41
C LEU A 57 2.12 -2.34 -15.87
N ARG A 58 3.43 -2.29 -16.19
CA ARG A 58 3.94 -2.56 -17.54
C ARG A 58 3.44 -3.90 -18.06
N ARG A 59 3.61 -4.94 -17.26
CA ARG A 59 3.13 -6.30 -17.61
C ARG A 59 1.62 -6.37 -17.80
N MET A 60 0.84 -5.62 -17.03
CA MET A 60 -0.62 -5.53 -17.25
C MET A 60 -0.96 -4.89 -18.60
N ILE A 61 -0.24 -3.86 -19.01
CA ILE A 61 -0.43 -3.24 -20.34
C ILE A 61 -0.10 -4.22 -21.46
N HIS A 62 0.98 -5.00 -21.33
CA HIS A 62 1.32 -6.04 -22.34
C HIS A 62 0.25 -7.13 -22.43
N ARG A 63 -0.29 -7.58 -21.29
CA ARG A 63 -1.40 -8.54 -21.30
C ARG A 63 -2.69 -7.94 -21.86
N TYR A 64 -2.95 -6.66 -21.61
CA TYR A 64 -4.05 -5.94 -22.26
C TYR A 64 -3.88 -5.90 -23.80
N GLU A 65 -2.66 -5.66 -24.29
CA GLU A 65 -2.38 -5.75 -25.73
C GLU A 65 -2.69 -7.15 -26.31
N SER A 66 -2.27 -8.20 -25.61
CA SER A 66 -2.55 -9.59 -26.01
C SER A 66 -4.06 -9.87 -25.99
N TYR A 67 -4.77 -9.39 -24.98
CA TYR A 67 -6.23 -9.46 -24.92
C TYR A 67 -6.91 -8.79 -26.12
N VAL A 68 -6.53 -7.56 -26.46
CA VAL A 68 -7.11 -6.85 -27.62
C VAL A 68 -6.80 -7.58 -28.92
N LYS A 69 -5.61 -8.16 -29.06
CA LYS A 69 -5.24 -8.98 -30.24
C LYS A 69 -6.13 -10.21 -30.37
N CYS A 70 -6.40 -10.91 -29.27
CA CYS A 70 -7.19 -12.14 -29.27
C CYS A 70 -8.70 -11.87 -29.38
N SER A 71 -9.24 -10.95 -28.57
CA SER A 71 -10.69 -10.72 -28.47
C SER A 71 -11.27 -9.92 -29.62
N GLN A 72 -10.48 -8.99 -30.20
CA GLN A 72 -10.93 -8.08 -31.27
C GLN A 72 -10.30 -8.41 -32.63
N GLY A 73 -9.49 -9.46 -32.75
CA GLY A 73 -8.81 -9.83 -33.97
C GLY A 73 -7.78 -8.80 -34.51
N ARG A 74 -7.38 -7.85 -33.66
CA ARG A 74 -6.45 -6.77 -34.01
C ARG A 74 -4.99 -7.20 -33.87
N VAL A 75 -4.54 -8.12 -34.68
CA VAL A 75 -3.23 -8.80 -34.61
C VAL A 75 -2.03 -7.85 -34.42
N ARG A 76 -2.09 -6.63 -34.96
CA ARG A 76 -1.02 -5.62 -34.87
C ARG A 76 -1.28 -4.55 -33.81
N TYR A 77 -2.18 -4.81 -32.87
CA TYR A 77 -2.46 -3.85 -31.81
C TYR A 77 -1.24 -3.66 -30.90
N SER A 78 -0.94 -2.42 -30.59
CA SER A 78 0.00 -2.01 -29.55
C SER A 78 -0.61 -0.83 -28.81
N PHE A 79 -0.34 -0.73 -27.52
CA PHE A 79 -0.82 0.35 -26.68
C PHE A 79 -0.19 1.69 -27.12
N ASP A 80 -0.99 2.54 -27.76
CA ASP A 80 -0.54 3.81 -28.34
C ASP A 80 -0.85 4.94 -27.33
N VAL A 81 0.17 5.37 -26.60
CA VAL A 81 0.07 6.38 -25.54
C VAL A 81 -0.60 7.69 -26.02
N VAL A 82 -0.36 8.04 -27.31
CA VAL A 82 -0.87 9.30 -27.89
C VAL A 82 -2.38 9.23 -28.17
N LYS A 83 -2.91 8.01 -28.32
CA LYS A 83 -4.34 7.78 -28.64
C LYS A 83 -5.18 7.41 -27.44
N VAL A 84 -4.60 7.43 -26.24
CA VAL A 84 -5.36 7.12 -25.04
C VAL A 84 -6.32 8.26 -24.72
N ASP A 85 -7.58 7.92 -24.66
CA ASP A 85 -8.68 8.77 -24.21
C ASP A 85 -9.41 8.14 -23.02
N LYS A 86 -10.45 8.77 -22.52
CA LYS A 86 -11.29 8.23 -21.45
C LYS A 86 -11.85 6.85 -21.80
N GLY A 87 -12.33 6.64 -23.03
CA GLY A 87 -12.91 5.37 -23.44
C GLY A 87 -11.91 4.22 -23.40
N LEU A 88 -10.63 4.47 -23.78
CA LEU A 88 -9.58 3.46 -23.68
C LEU A 88 -9.21 3.21 -22.20
N LEU A 89 -9.23 4.23 -21.32
CA LEU A 89 -9.05 4.04 -19.89
C LEU A 89 -10.17 3.22 -19.26
N ASP A 90 -11.43 3.44 -19.66
CA ASP A 90 -12.57 2.64 -19.22
C ASP A 90 -12.41 1.16 -19.66
N ASN A 91 -11.98 0.90 -20.90
CA ASN A 91 -11.70 -0.44 -21.40
C ASN A 91 -10.51 -1.10 -20.68
N LEU A 92 -9.47 -0.33 -20.35
CA LEU A 92 -8.32 -0.83 -19.59
C LEU A 92 -8.74 -1.16 -18.15
N TYR A 93 -9.63 -0.35 -17.56
CA TYR A 93 -10.18 -0.61 -16.24
C TYR A 93 -10.95 -1.93 -16.23
N ASP A 94 -11.93 -2.07 -17.13
CA ASP A 94 -12.72 -3.29 -17.27
C ASP A 94 -11.84 -4.52 -17.46
N TYR A 95 -10.85 -4.42 -18.35
CA TYR A 95 -9.91 -5.51 -18.56
C TYR A 95 -9.14 -5.89 -17.29
N ILE A 96 -8.56 -4.91 -16.58
CA ILE A 96 -7.76 -5.21 -15.39
C ILE A 96 -8.64 -5.79 -14.27
N GLU A 97 -9.87 -5.31 -14.12
CA GLU A 97 -10.84 -5.81 -13.14
C GLU A 97 -11.21 -7.26 -13.41
N ASN A 98 -11.48 -7.60 -14.69
CA ASN A 98 -11.97 -8.90 -15.11
C ASN A 98 -10.88 -9.79 -15.75
N GLU A 99 -9.61 -9.43 -15.63
CA GLU A 99 -8.48 -10.14 -16.24
C GLU A 99 -8.49 -11.64 -15.93
N TYR A 100 -8.92 -12.03 -14.73
CA TYR A 100 -8.99 -13.42 -14.31
C TYR A 100 -9.96 -14.26 -15.17
N GLU A 101 -11.07 -13.68 -15.66
CA GLU A 101 -12.00 -14.34 -16.59
C GLU A 101 -11.47 -14.33 -18.04
N TYR A 102 -10.84 -13.23 -18.43
CA TYR A 102 -10.31 -13.09 -19.78
C TYR A 102 -9.13 -14.02 -20.07
N VAL A 103 -8.30 -14.33 -19.07
CA VAL A 103 -7.20 -15.30 -19.27
C VAL A 103 -7.70 -16.73 -19.38
N GLU A 104 -8.84 -17.08 -18.77
CA GLU A 104 -9.51 -18.37 -18.97
C GLU A 104 -10.12 -18.47 -20.38
N THR A 105 -10.74 -17.38 -20.85
CA THR A 105 -11.39 -17.32 -22.17
C THR A 105 -10.35 -17.26 -23.32
N TYR A 106 -9.24 -16.58 -23.08
CA TYR A 106 -8.18 -16.35 -24.07
C TYR A 106 -6.80 -16.80 -23.54
N PRO A 107 -6.48 -18.11 -23.46
CA PRO A 107 -5.23 -18.63 -22.89
C PRO A 107 -3.97 -18.05 -23.52
N ARG A 108 -4.05 -17.62 -24.76
CA ARG A 108 -2.95 -16.95 -25.48
C ARG A 108 -2.41 -15.71 -24.77
N ILE A 109 -3.22 -15.04 -23.93
CA ILE A 109 -2.76 -13.90 -23.10
C ILE A 109 -1.60 -14.34 -22.21
N LEU A 110 -1.69 -15.53 -21.59
CA LEU A 110 -0.63 -16.08 -20.74
C LEU A 110 0.51 -16.71 -21.55
N GLU A 111 0.21 -17.28 -22.72
CA GLU A 111 1.23 -17.80 -23.63
C GLU A 111 2.17 -16.68 -24.13
N ASP A 112 1.60 -15.53 -24.48
CA ASP A 112 2.36 -14.34 -24.90
C ASP A 112 3.08 -13.65 -23.72
N ASN A 113 2.69 -13.93 -22.45
CA ASN A 113 3.20 -13.32 -21.23
C ASN A 113 3.50 -14.38 -20.14
N PRO A 114 4.51 -15.24 -20.34
CA PRO A 114 4.77 -16.41 -19.49
C PRO A 114 5.24 -16.05 -18.07
N GLU A 115 5.64 -14.80 -17.83
CA GLU A 115 5.98 -14.30 -16.51
C GLU A 115 4.75 -14.00 -15.64
N ALA A 116 3.56 -14.07 -16.19
CA ALA A 116 2.32 -13.85 -15.45
C ALA A 116 2.11 -14.97 -14.44
N ARG A 117 1.81 -14.56 -13.20
CA ARG A 117 1.42 -15.49 -12.13
C ARG A 117 -0.09 -15.69 -12.15
N ASP A 118 -0.55 -16.59 -11.27
CA ASP A 118 -1.97 -16.81 -11.00
C ASP A 118 -2.73 -15.48 -10.84
N ILE A 119 -3.62 -15.17 -11.79
CA ILE A 119 -4.36 -13.91 -11.84
C ILE A 119 -5.68 -14.11 -11.12
N LYS A 120 -5.86 -13.34 -10.03
CA LYS A 120 -7.03 -13.41 -9.16
C LYS A 120 -7.92 -12.18 -9.31
N PRO A 121 -9.20 -12.29 -8.95
CA PRO A 121 -10.09 -11.13 -8.84
C PRO A 121 -9.48 -10.02 -7.99
N ARG A 122 -9.68 -8.78 -8.37
CA ARG A 122 -9.09 -7.60 -7.73
C ARG A 122 -10.15 -6.70 -7.10
N GLY A 123 -9.91 -6.29 -5.86
CA GLY A 123 -10.79 -5.36 -5.18
C GLY A 123 -10.48 -3.89 -5.53
N GLU A 124 -11.44 -2.99 -5.24
CA GLU A 124 -11.35 -1.55 -5.55
C GLU A 124 -10.08 -0.85 -5.06
N ASN A 125 -9.58 -1.21 -3.88
CA ASN A 125 -8.34 -0.60 -3.37
C ASN A 125 -7.11 -0.94 -4.23
N TYR A 126 -7.08 -2.15 -4.78
CA TYR A 126 -6.05 -2.55 -5.73
C TYR A 126 -6.19 -1.78 -7.04
N MET A 127 -7.42 -1.70 -7.58
CA MET A 127 -7.73 -0.92 -8.79
C MET A 127 -7.38 0.55 -8.61
N SER A 128 -7.73 1.15 -7.46
CA SER A 128 -7.32 2.52 -7.12
C SER A 128 -5.80 2.69 -7.13
N GLY A 129 -5.05 1.73 -6.59
CA GLY A 129 -3.59 1.74 -6.60
C GLY A 129 -3.01 1.73 -8.02
N VAL A 130 -3.50 0.81 -8.86
CA VAL A 130 -3.09 0.67 -10.27
C VAL A 130 -3.39 1.95 -11.04
N PHE A 131 -4.62 2.46 -10.95
CA PHE A 131 -5.01 3.66 -11.72
C PHE A 131 -4.36 4.96 -11.23
N LYS A 132 -3.91 5.03 -9.99
CA LYS A 132 -3.01 6.12 -9.54
C LYS A 132 -1.66 6.07 -10.25
N GLU A 133 -1.14 4.87 -10.54
CA GLU A 133 0.12 4.70 -11.27
C GLU A 133 -0.05 5.00 -12.76
N VAL A 134 -1.15 4.53 -13.38
CA VAL A 134 -1.55 4.92 -14.75
C VAL A 134 -1.66 6.44 -14.86
N ARG A 135 -2.39 7.07 -13.94
CA ARG A 135 -2.56 8.52 -13.90
C ARG A 135 -1.23 9.27 -13.76
N ALA A 136 -0.31 8.73 -12.95
CA ALA A 136 1.01 9.33 -12.76
C ALA A 136 1.83 9.31 -14.06
N PHE A 137 1.75 8.24 -14.85
CA PHE A 137 2.39 8.13 -16.17
C PHE A 137 1.78 9.12 -17.17
N PHE A 138 0.45 9.17 -17.32
CA PHE A 138 -0.19 10.08 -18.24
C PHE A 138 -0.05 11.56 -17.84
N ASN A 139 0.00 11.86 -16.55
CA ASN A 139 0.31 13.23 -16.09
C ASN A 139 1.74 13.64 -16.47
N TRP A 140 2.69 12.72 -16.39
CA TRP A 140 4.06 12.95 -16.90
C TRP A 140 4.07 13.14 -18.42
N ALA A 141 3.38 12.29 -19.18
CA ALA A 141 3.28 12.38 -20.62
C ALA A 141 2.66 13.71 -21.08
N TYR A 142 1.60 14.16 -20.40
CA TYR A 142 0.94 15.45 -20.66
C TYR A 142 1.86 16.64 -20.36
N LYS A 143 2.53 16.63 -19.19
CA LYS A 143 3.47 17.69 -18.81
C LYS A 143 4.67 17.79 -19.76
N ASN A 144 5.11 16.67 -20.32
CA ASN A 144 6.19 16.61 -21.31
C ASN A 144 5.70 16.82 -22.76
N LYS A 145 4.42 17.19 -22.96
CA LYS A 145 3.82 17.43 -24.28
C LYS A 145 3.94 16.24 -25.25
N ILE A 146 3.93 15.04 -24.72
CA ILE A 146 3.88 13.78 -25.49
C ILE A 146 2.46 13.53 -25.97
N ILE A 147 1.47 13.93 -25.15
CA ILE A 147 0.04 13.90 -25.46
C ILE A 147 -0.52 15.33 -25.37
N ASP A 148 -1.51 15.64 -26.21
CA ASP A 148 -2.10 16.96 -26.31
C ASP A 148 -3.26 17.17 -25.30
N SER A 149 -3.92 16.12 -24.85
CA SER A 149 -5.01 16.12 -23.88
C SER A 149 -4.75 15.13 -22.74
N PHE A 150 -5.30 15.44 -21.56
CA PHE A 150 -5.14 14.57 -20.40
C PHE A 150 -6.27 13.52 -20.34
N PRO A 151 -5.98 12.22 -20.56
CA PRO A 151 -7.01 11.21 -20.75
C PRO A 151 -7.87 10.91 -19.51
N PHE A 152 -7.46 11.39 -18.33
CA PHE A 152 -8.23 11.27 -17.09
C PHE A 152 -9.26 12.39 -16.89
N GLU A 153 -9.40 13.29 -17.84
CA GLU A 153 -10.48 14.27 -17.80
C GLU A 153 -11.84 13.55 -17.94
N GLY A 154 -12.69 13.66 -16.92
CA GLY A 154 -13.96 12.94 -16.84
C GLY A 154 -13.87 11.44 -16.52
N PHE A 155 -12.67 10.89 -16.26
CA PHE A 155 -12.52 9.50 -15.78
C PHE A 155 -12.77 9.43 -14.26
N GLU A 156 -13.66 8.51 -13.85
CA GLU A 156 -13.97 8.28 -12.44
C GLU A 156 -12.91 7.37 -11.82
N MET A 157 -12.09 7.95 -10.95
CA MET A 157 -11.06 7.20 -10.24
C MET A 157 -11.69 6.24 -9.21
N PRO A 158 -11.26 4.96 -9.15
CA PRO A 158 -11.72 4.03 -8.12
C PRO A 158 -11.47 4.60 -6.72
N SER A 159 -12.47 4.50 -5.86
CA SER A 159 -12.37 5.01 -4.49
C SER A 159 -11.67 4.00 -3.58
N GLU A 160 -10.82 4.49 -2.68
CA GLU A 160 -10.27 3.62 -1.63
C GLU A 160 -11.27 3.49 -0.49
N GLN A 161 -11.61 2.25 -0.17
CA GLN A 161 -12.49 1.93 0.96
C GLN A 161 -11.75 1.07 1.98
N TYR A 162 -11.83 1.50 3.20
CA TYR A 162 -11.14 0.84 4.29
C TYR A 162 -12.12 0.55 5.43
N GLY A 163 -12.17 -0.69 5.88
CA GLY A 163 -12.89 -1.07 7.08
C GLY A 163 -12.20 -0.61 8.36
N SER A 164 -12.89 -0.75 9.48
CA SER A 164 -12.34 -0.50 10.81
C SER A 164 -11.11 -1.39 11.06
N PRO A 165 -10.05 -0.85 11.64
CA PRO A 165 -8.85 -1.63 11.91
C PRO A 165 -9.11 -2.70 12.99
N VAL A 166 -8.79 -3.95 12.68
CA VAL A 166 -8.77 -5.03 13.67
C VAL A 166 -7.45 -4.97 14.42
N TYR A 167 -7.51 -4.99 15.76
CA TYR A 167 -6.36 -5.00 16.66
C TYR A 167 -6.69 -5.73 17.97
N LEU A 168 -5.67 -6.10 18.72
CA LEU A 168 -5.78 -6.80 19.98
C LEU A 168 -6.09 -5.81 21.14
N THR A 169 -6.86 -6.26 22.13
CA THR A 169 -7.03 -5.53 23.39
C THR A 169 -5.76 -5.63 24.25
N LEU A 170 -5.68 -4.83 25.31
CA LEU A 170 -4.60 -4.98 26.30
C LEU A 170 -4.67 -6.35 27.00
N ASP A 171 -5.88 -6.84 27.29
CA ASP A 171 -6.09 -8.16 27.89
C ASP A 171 -5.60 -9.29 26.95
N ASP A 172 -5.83 -9.18 25.65
CA ASP A 172 -5.28 -10.13 24.67
C ASP A 172 -3.74 -10.13 24.69
N VAL A 173 -3.11 -8.95 24.77
CA VAL A 173 -1.65 -8.85 24.86
C VAL A 173 -1.14 -9.50 26.15
N ASP A 174 -1.83 -9.29 27.27
CA ASP A 174 -1.50 -9.92 28.55
C ASP A 174 -1.63 -11.44 28.51
N VAL A 175 -2.64 -11.97 27.81
CA VAL A 175 -2.80 -13.42 27.57
C VAL A 175 -1.61 -13.96 26.78
N ILE A 176 -1.18 -13.27 25.72
CA ILE A 176 0.00 -13.67 24.91
C ILE A 176 1.27 -13.67 25.77
N VAL A 177 1.46 -12.66 26.63
CA VAL A 177 2.63 -12.57 27.52
C VAL A 177 2.71 -13.78 28.46
N ARG A 178 1.56 -14.21 29.00
CA ARG A 178 1.47 -15.31 29.98
C ARG A 178 1.42 -16.71 29.35
N ALA A 179 1.14 -16.81 28.07
CA ALA A 179 1.05 -18.10 27.38
C ALA A 179 2.40 -18.82 27.38
N ASP A 180 2.36 -20.12 27.59
CA ASP A 180 3.55 -20.98 27.60
C ASP A 180 3.99 -21.37 26.19
N PHE A 181 5.24 -21.08 25.88
CA PHE A 181 5.92 -21.41 24.62
C PHE A 181 7.25 -22.16 24.87
N SER A 182 7.41 -22.75 26.06
CA SER A 182 8.64 -23.42 26.47
C SER A 182 9.03 -24.60 25.59
N ASP A 183 8.04 -25.21 24.92
CA ASP A 183 8.18 -26.30 23.97
C ASP A 183 8.74 -25.87 22.60
N ASP A 184 8.69 -24.57 22.27
CA ASP A 184 9.15 -24.01 20.99
C ASP A 184 9.90 -22.71 21.22
N LYS A 185 11.22 -22.79 21.32
CA LYS A 185 12.10 -21.63 21.59
C LYS A 185 12.09 -20.58 20.49
N GLU A 186 11.92 -20.98 19.23
CA GLU A 186 11.83 -20.03 18.12
C GLU A 186 10.51 -19.25 18.19
N LEU A 187 9.42 -19.94 18.46
CA LEU A 187 8.11 -19.32 18.60
C LEU A 187 8.06 -18.43 19.87
N GLU A 188 8.72 -18.82 20.95
CA GLU A 188 8.87 -17.98 22.16
C GLU A 188 9.55 -16.64 21.83
N ILE A 189 10.66 -16.68 21.09
CA ILE A 189 11.37 -15.47 20.66
C ILE A 189 10.46 -14.60 19.81
N GLN A 190 9.75 -15.19 18.87
CA GLN A 190 8.85 -14.42 17.99
C GLN A 190 7.63 -13.86 18.73
N ARG A 191 7.12 -14.56 19.74
CA ARG A 191 6.11 -14.06 20.66
C ARG A 191 6.63 -12.81 21.39
N ASP A 192 7.83 -12.85 21.94
CA ASP A 192 8.43 -11.71 22.64
C ASP A 192 8.61 -10.50 21.71
N ILE A 193 9.08 -10.75 20.48
CA ILE A 193 9.21 -9.69 19.46
C ILE A 193 7.85 -9.09 19.10
N PHE A 194 6.80 -9.91 18.98
CA PHE A 194 5.44 -9.43 18.72
C PHE A 194 4.89 -8.61 19.88
N VAL A 195 5.07 -9.07 21.11
CA VAL A 195 4.69 -8.33 22.32
C VAL A 195 5.44 -7.00 22.40
N PHE A 196 6.75 -7.00 22.15
CA PHE A 196 7.53 -5.76 22.08
C PHE A 196 6.96 -4.81 21.01
N GLN A 197 6.66 -5.31 19.83
CA GLN A 197 6.08 -4.51 18.76
C GLN A 197 4.69 -3.96 19.13
N CYS A 198 3.86 -4.71 19.86
CA CYS A 198 2.59 -4.24 20.40
C CYS A 198 2.74 -3.10 21.42
N ASN A 199 3.89 -3.02 22.09
CA ASN A 199 4.18 -2.00 23.09
C ASN A 199 4.98 -0.78 22.56
N VAL A 200 5.53 -0.88 21.34
CA VAL A 200 6.33 0.19 20.71
C VAL A 200 5.64 0.76 19.46
N GLY A 201 4.83 -0.03 18.79
CA GLY A 201 4.06 0.38 17.63
C GLY A 201 4.87 0.66 16.36
N CYS A 202 6.14 0.26 16.29
CA CYS A 202 7.00 0.45 15.11
C CYS A 202 6.56 -0.44 13.94
N ARG A 203 6.92 -0.03 12.70
CA ARG A 203 6.71 -0.90 11.52
C ARG A 203 7.72 -2.03 11.51
N ILE A 204 7.36 -3.15 10.90
CA ILE A 204 8.26 -4.32 10.80
C ILE A 204 9.63 -3.93 10.19
N GLY A 205 9.67 -3.12 9.16
CA GLY A 205 10.92 -2.68 8.55
C GLY A 205 11.77 -1.79 9.47
N ASP A 206 11.16 -1.08 10.42
CA ASP A 206 11.86 -0.32 11.44
C ASP A 206 12.28 -1.24 12.59
N LEU A 207 11.39 -2.13 13.05
CA LEU A 207 11.66 -3.14 14.10
C LEU A 207 12.93 -3.96 13.80
N LEU A 208 13.03 -4.51 12.58
CA LEU A 208 14.18 -5.34 12.16
C LEU A 208 15.51 -4.58 12.07
N ARG A 209 15.49 -3.26 12.18
CA ARG A 209 16.69 -2.41 12.13
C ARG A 209 17.07 -1.79 13.47
N LEU A 210 16.20 -1.93 14.49
CA LEU A 210 16.50 -1.42 15.81
C LEU A 210 17.75 -2.06 16.36
N LYS A 211 18.60 -1.25 16.96
CA LYS A 211 19.86 -1.63 17.56
C LYS A 211 19.84 -1.37 19.07
N LYS A 212 20.68 -2.05 19.80
CA LYS A 212 20.83 -1.82 21.26
C LYS A 212 21.13 -0.37 21.59
N ARG A 213 21.91 0.33 20.74
CA ARG A 213 22.22 1.76 20.89
C ARG A 213 21.01 2.70 20.68
N ASP A 214 19.93 2.21 20.11
CA ASP A 214 18.71 3.01 19.87
C ASP A 214 17.84 3.08 21.15
N ILE A 215 18.25 2.38 22.23
CA ILE A 215 17.66 2.52 23.55
C ILE A 215 18.40 3.63 24.30
N ILE A 216 17.73 4.75 24.51
CA ILE A 216 18.27 5.94 25.17
C ILE A 216 17.33 6.35 26.29
N ASN A 217 17.85 6.45 27.50
CA ASN A 217 17.07 6.88 28.70
C ASN A 217 15.74 6.13 28.89
N GLY A 218 15.70 4.81 28.64
CA GLY A 218 14.50 4.01 28.80
C GLY A 218 13.45 4.20 27.68
N ALA A 219 13.84 4.80 26.55
CA ALA A 219 13.02 4.95 25.36
C ALA A 219 13.73 4.37 24.14
N VAL A 220 12.97 3.89 23.16
CA VAL A 220 13.51 3.59 21.82
C VAL A 220 13.41 4.82 20.94
N GLU A 221 14.54 5.19 20.32
CA GLU A 221 14.63 6.36 19.44
C GLU A 221 15.05 5.90 18.03
N TYR A 222 14.27 6.27 17.01
CA TYR A 222 14.57 5.91 15.63
C TYR A 222 13.94 6.87 14.61
N ILE A 223 14.48 6.90 13.40
CA ILE A 223 13.86 7.62 12.27
C ILE A 223 13.19 6.58 11.36
N PRO A 224 11.85 6.66 11.16
CA PRO A 224 11.15 5.69 10.34
C PRO A 224 11.62 5.70 8.89
N THR A 225 11.94 4.52 8.32
CA THR A 225 12.48 4.37 6.96
C THR A 225 11.56 4.96 5.90
N LYS A 226 10.24 4.78 6.08
CA LYS A 226 9.25 5.22 5.09
C LYS A 226 9.23 6.73 4.90
N THR A 227 9.58 7.49 5.95
CA THR A 227 9.49 8.96 5.94
C THR A 227 10.84 9.67 5.92
N ILE A 228 11.94 8.94 6.02
CA ILE A 228 13.29 9.50 6.13
C ILE A 228 13.67 10.41 4.95
N LYS A 229 13.17 10.13 3.75
CA LYS A 229 13.45 10.93 2.54
C LYS A 229 12.61 12.19 2.43
N GLU A 230 11.45 12.22 3.07
CA GLU A 230 10.48 13.32 2.97
C GLU A 230 10.45 14.16 4.24
N ARG A 231 10.50 13.50 5.40
CA ARG A 231 10.49 14.11 6.73
C ARG A 231 11.30 13.24 7.68
N ALA A 232 12.56 13.54 7.86
CA ALA A 232 13.43 12.88 8.84
C ALA A 232 13.06 13.34 10.27
N LYS A 233 11.94 12.85 10.81
CA LYS A 233 11.52 13.13 12.19
C LYS A 233 11.85 11.93 13.06
N THR A 234 12.61 12.16 14.13
CA THR A 234 12.87 11.15 15.17
C THR A 234 11.58 10.81 15.90
N VAL A 235 11.33 9.53 16.05
CA VAL A 235 10.26 8.96 16.88
C VAL A 235 10.91 8.50 18.15
N VAL A 236 10.37 8.92 19.29
CA VAL A 236 10.81 8.54 20.64
C VAL A 236 9.64 7.86 21.32
N VAL A 237 9.81 6.59 21.70
CA VAL A 237 8.78 5.81 22.38
C VAL A 237 9.32 5.34 23.73
N PRO A 238 8.86 5.90 24.83
CA PRO A 238 9.20 5.39 26.16
C PRO A 238 8.79 3.92 26.31
N LEU A 239 9.67 3.09 26.85
CA LEU A 239 9.40 1.67 27.03
C LEU A 239 8.69 1.47 28.38
N ASN A 240 7.57 0.75 28.34
CA ASN A 240 6.90 0.26 29.53
C ASN A 240 7.64 -0.96 30.12
N ALA A 241 7.20 -1.44 31.28
CA ALA A 241 7.84 -2.54 31.99
C ALA A 241 7.94 -3.83 31.13
N ILE A 242 6.91 -4.14 30.32
CA ILE A 242 6.87 -5.33 29.45
C ILE A 242 7.92 -5.20 28.35
N ALA A 243 7.93 -4.08 27.63
CA ALA A 243 8.91 -3.86 26.56
C ALA A 243 10.33 -3.84 27.10
N MET A 244 10.55 -3.25 28.29
CA MET A 244 11.86 -3.21 28.93
C MET A 244 12.34 -4.59 29.38
N SER A 245 11.45 -5.44 29.93
CA SER A 245 11.80 -6.82 30.31
C SER A 245 12.24 -7.65 29.10
N ILE A 246 11.64 -7.42 27.93
CA ILE A 246 12.03 -8.09 26.68
C ILE A 246 13.41 -7.61 26.22
N VAL A 247 13.66 -6.30 26.25
CA VAL A 247 14.99 -5.75 25.93
C VAL A 247 16.06 -6.33 26.85
N GLU A 248 15.79 -6.42 28.16
CA GLU A 248 16.71 -6.99 29.13
C GLU A 248 16.95 -8.50 28.90
N LYS A 249 15.89 -9.27 28.54
CA LYS A 249 15.99 -10.70 28.19
C LYS A 249 16.96 -10.95 27.05
N TYR A 250 17.02 -10.06 26.06
CA TYR A 250 17.84 -10.23 24.86
C TYR A 250 19.09 -9.35 24.81
N LYS A 251 19.46 -8.68 25.91
CA LYS A 251 20.61 -7.76 25.96
C LYS A 251 21.96 -8.42 25.59
N ASP A 252 22.13 -9.70 25.97
CA ASP A 252 23.36 -10.45 25.79
C ASP A 252 23.41 -11.24 24.48
N VAL A 253 22.38 -11.16 23.62
CA VAL A 253 22.41 -11.79 22.30
C VAL A 253 23.53 -11.17 21.48
N PRO A 254 24.40 -11.99 20.82
CA PRO A 254 25.50 -11.50 20.01
C PRO A 254 25.08 -10.52 18.92
N GLY A 255 25.91 -9.48 18.68
CA GLY A 255 25.64 -8.46 17.67
C GLY A 255 25.04 -7.18 18.26
N ASP A 256 24.75 -6.25 17.37
CA ASP A 256 24.24 -4.91 17.70
C ASP A 256 22.70 -4.77 17.59
N GLN A 257 22.02 -5.80 17.07
CA GLN A 257 20.56 -5.83 16.95
C GLN A 257 19.91 -5.80 18.33
N LEU A 258 18.78 -5.06 18.42
CA LEU A 258 18.04 -4.95 19.67
C LEU A 258 17.39 -6.28 20.08
N LEU A 259 16.83 -6.99 19.11
CA LEU A 259 16.12 -8.26 19.28
C LEU A 259 16.70 -9.31 18.33
N PRO A 260 16.52 -10.61 18.59
CA PRO A 260 16.95 -11.67 17.68
C PRO A 260 16.38 -11.50 16.28
N PHE A 261 17.15 -11.87 15.26
CA PHE A 261 16.72 -11.75 13.87
C PHE A 261 15.60 -12.73 13.54
N ILE A 262 14.62 -12.25 12.78
CA ILE A 262 13.54 -13.02 12.18
C ILE A 262 13.35 -12.61 10.72
N SER A 263 12.92 -13.54 9.86
CA SER A 263 12.45 -13.17 8.53
C SER A 263 11.02 -12.62 8.62
N SER A 264 10.72 -11.54 7.90
CA SER A 264 9.39 -10.91 7.93
C SER A 264 8.25 -11.84 7.45
N GLN A 265 8.55 -12.78 6.56
CA GLN A 265 7.58 -13.75 6.07
C GLN A 265 7.21 -14.77 7.15
N ASN A 266 8.20 -15.44 7.73
CA ASN A 266 7.99 -16.40 8.81
C ASN A 266 7.33 -15.75 10.03
N TYR A 267 7.72 -14.51 10.34
CA TYR A 267 7.14 -13.75 11.44
C TYR A 267 5.63 -13.57 11.31
N ASN A 268 5.12 -13.22 10.13
CA ASN A 268 3.68 -13.06 9.96
C ASN A 268 2.91 -14.38 10.12
N GLU A 269 3.46 -15.50 9.65
CA GLU A 269 2.82 -16.82 9.84
C GLU A 269 2.89 -17.24 11.32
N ASN A 270 4.03 -17.03 11.97
CA ASN A 270 4.20 -17.40 13.37
C ASN A 270 3.35 -16.53 14.32
N ILE A 271 3.05 -15.27 13.99
CA ILE A 271 2.09 -14.47 14.76
C ILE A 271 0.70 -15.14 14.79
N LYS A 272 0.25 -15.74 13.69
CA LYS A 272 -1.02 -16.48 13.66
C LYS A 272 -0.99 -17.67 14.63
N THR A 273 0.08 -18.45 14.58
CA THR A 273 0.31 -19.58 15.48
C THR A 273 0.43 -19.14 16.95
N ILE A 274 1.07 -17.99 17.20
CA ILE A 274 1.18 -17.42 18.56
C ILE A 274 -0.21 -17.09 19.12
N LEU A 275 -1.06 -16.43 18.35
CA LEU A 275 -2.41 -16.10 18.79
C LEU A 275 -3.25 -17.36 19.00
N GLU A 276 -3.17 -18.33 18.11
CA GLU A 276 -3.85 -19.61 18.21
C GLU A 276 -3.43 -20.37 19.48
N LYS A 277 -2.12 -20.51 19.72
CA LYS A 277 -1.55 -21.16 20.92
C LYS A 277 -1.93 -20.43 22.21
N ALA A 278 -2.07 -19.12 22.15
CA ALA A 278 -2.55 -18.30 23.28
C ALA A 278 -4.09 -18.34 23.44
N GLY A 279 -4.83 -19.08 22.59
CA GLY A 279 -6.30 -19.19 22.66
C GLY A 279 -7.04 -17.94 22.15
N ILE A 280 -6.37 -17.04 21.43
CA ILE A 280 -6.98 -15.81 20.89
C ILE A 280 -7.49 -16.10 19.48
N THR A 281 -8.69 -16.66 19.41
CA THR A 281 -9.32 -17.15 18.16
C THR A 281 -10.76 -16.66 17.98
N TYR A 282 -11.20 -15.67 18.74
CA TYR A 282 -12.54 -15.13 18.61
C TYR A 282 -12.82 -14.56 17.22
N LEU A 283 -14.09 -14.58 16.80
CA LEU A 283 -14.50 -14.16 15.48
C LEU A 283 -14.56 -12.63 15.36
N VAL A 284 -14.00 -12.12 14.28
CA VAL A 284 -14.11 -10.71 13.87
C VAL A 284 -14.80 -10.60 12.53
N THR A 285 -15.47 -9.46 12.29
CA THR A 285 -16.11 -9.19 10.99
C THR A 285 -15.10 -8.62 10.01
N LYS A 286 -15.05 -9.19 8.82
CA LYS A 286 -14.23 -8.70 7.71
C LYS A 286 -15.12 -8.47 6.49
N LEU A 287 -14.82 -7.44 5.74
CA LEU A 287 -15.42 -7.20 4.43
C LEU A 287 -14.51 -7.81 3.36
N ASP A 288 -15.07 -8.68 2.51
CA ASP A 288 -14.36 -9.14 1.33
C ASP A 288 -14.12 -7.98 0.37
N SER A 289 -12.91 -7.88 -0.14
CA SER A 289 -12.49 -6.74 -0.96
C SER A 289 -13.01 -6.78 -2.40
N VAL A 290 -13.45 -7.95 -2.85
CA VAL A 290 -13.98 -8.18 -4.22
C VAL A 290 -15.49 -8.25 -4.19
N SER A 291 -16.05 -9.22 -3.45
CA SER A 291 -17.50 -9.46 -3.41
C SER A 291 -18.28 -8.43 -2.57
N ARG A 292 -17.59 -7.66 -1.72
CA ARG A 292 -18.19 -6.69 -0.78
C ARG A 292 -19.15 -7.31 0.23
N THR A 293 -19.04 -8.60 0.44
CA THR A 293 -19.81 -9.34 1.45
C THR A 293 -19.08 -9.38 2.79
N GLU A 294 -19.82 -9.26 3.87
CA GLU A 294 -19.28 -9.44 5.22
C GLU A 294 -19.20 -10.91 5.58
N TYR A 295 -18.08 -11.30 6.18
CA TYR A 295 -17.89 -12.64 6.70
C TYR A 295 -17.15 -12.61 8.04
N LYS A 296 -17.30 -13.70 8.81
CA LYS A 296 -16.61 -13.87 10.08
C LYS A 296 -15.34 -14.68 9.87
N VAL A 297 -14.27 -14.24 10.50
CA VAL A 297 -12.96 -14.90 10.45
C VAL A 297 -12.32 -14.88 11.83
N PRO A 298 -11.65 -15.95 12.28
CA PRO A 298 -10.87 -15.93 13.50
C PRO A 298 -9.81 -14.85 13.48
N ILE A 299 -9.63 -14.13 14.60
CA ILE A 299 -8.70 -12.99 14.65
C ILE A 299 -7.26 -13.40 14.39
N ASN A 300 -6.84 -14.60 14.78
CA ASN A 300 -5.49 -15.12 14.51
C ASN A 300 -5.20 -15.26 13.03
N GLU A 301 -6.18 -15.58 12.18
CA GLU A 301 -5.99 -15.65 10.73
C GLU A 301 -5.70 -14.27 10.10
N MET A 302 -6.15 -13.19 10.75
CA MET A 302 -5.86 -11.80 10.34
C MET A 302 -4.56 -11.26 10.94
N ALA A 303 -3.91 -12.02 11.81
CA ALA A 303 -2.75 -11.58 12.54
C ALA A 303 -1.55 -11.33 11.62
N SER A 304 -0.82 -10.28 11.91
CA SER A 304 0.39 -9.89 11.20
C SER A 304 1.18 -8.86 12.02
N SER A 305 2.41 -8.60 11.65
CA SER A 305 3.22 -7.53 12.23
C SER A 305 2.54 -6.15 12.19
N HIS A 306 1.66 -5.92 11.21
CA HIS A 306 0.90 -4.68 11.14
C HIS A 306 -0.21 -4.62 12.20
N MET A 307 -0.74 -5.78 12.64
CA MET A 307 -1.68 -5.85 13.76
C MET A 307 -1.03 -5.39 15.06
N ALA A 308 0.24 -5.74 15.34
CA ALA A 308 0.95 -5.23 16.51
C ALA A 308 0.96 -3.69 16.56
N ARG A 309 1.26 -3.06 15.44
CA ARG A 309 1.21 -1.59 15.34
C ARG A 309 -0.20 -1.04 15.52
N ARG A 310 -1.22 -1.71 15.00
CA ARG A 310 -2.62 -1.33 15.20
C ARG A 310 -3.02 -1.47 16.66
N THR A 311 -2.57 -2.51 17.34
CA THR A 311 -2.77 -2.76 18.77
C THR A 311 -2.21 -1.60 19.61
N PHE A 312 -0.96 -1.19 19.35
CA PHE A 312 -0.38 -0.03 20.01
C PHE A 312 -1.22 1.24 19.82
N ILE A 313 -1.54 1.56 18.57
CA ILE A 313 -2.26 2.79 18.23
C ILE A 313 -3.68 2.78 18.80
N GLY A 314 -4.41 1.67 18.60
CA GLY A 314 -5.81 1.54 19.02
C GLY A 314 -5.97 1.67 20.53
N ASN A 315 -5.15 0.96 21.30
CA ASN A 315 -5.23 1.00 22.76
C ASN A 315 -4.82 2.38 23.32
N ILE A 316 -3.74 3.01 22.80
CA ILE A 316 -3.36 4.35 23.26
C ILE A 316 -4.43 5.36 22.86
N TYR A 317 -4.95 5.30 21.64
CA TYR A 317 -5.98 6.24 21.20
C TYR A 317 -7.28 6.11 22.01
N LYS A 318 -7.66 4.90 22.40
CA LYS A 318 -8.78 4.64 23.29
C LYS A 318 -8.65 5.40 24.63
N LEU A 319 -7.44 5.45 25.18
CA LEU A 319 -7.15 6.08 26.47
C LEU A 319 -6.98 7.60 26.36
N VAL A 320 -6.20 8.06 25.37
CA VAL A 320 -5.77 9.46 25.27
C VAL A 320 -6.72 10.31 24.42
N LYS A 321 -7.34 9.72 23.38
CA LYS A 321 -8.25 10.39 22.42
C LYS A 321 -7.64 11.59 21.68
N ASP A 322 -6.31 11.78 21.78
CA ASP A 322 -5.58 12.84 21.06
C ASP A 322 -4.76 12.23 19.91
N PRO A 323 -5.17 12.48 18.64
CA PRO A 323 -4.47 11.98 17.48
C PRO A 323 -3.04 12.50 17.33
N ASN A 324 -2.74 13.69 17.85
CA ASN A 324 -1.43 14.32 17.71
C ASN A 324 -0.41 13.63 18.61
N LEU A 325 -0.79 13.34 19.87
CA LEU A 325 0.06 12.59 20.79
C LEU A 325 0.36 11.19 20.26
N VAL A 326 -0.66 10.47 19.80
CA VAL A 326 -0.46 9.13 19.24
C VAL A 326 0.38 9.18 17.95
N SER A 327 0.20 10.21 17.13
CA SER A 327 1.01 10.43 15.91
C SER A 327 2.47 10.70 16.25
N ALA A 328 2.76 11.42 17.33
CA ALA A 328 4.12 11.67 17.79
C ALA A 328 4.85 10.37 18.16
N LEU A 329 4.17 9.43 18.84
CA LEU A 329 4.72 8.13 19.23
C LEU A 329 4.89 7.16 18.03
N THR A 330 4.15 7.36 16.95
CA THR A 330 4.09 6.39 15.84
C THR A 330 4.71 6.90 14.55
N GLY A 331 5.11 8.17 14.48
CA GLY A 331 5.67 8.77 13.28
C GLY A 331 4.67 8.86 12.12
N HIS A 332 3.37 8.98 12.39
CA HIS A 332 2.38 9.34 11.38
C HIS A 332 2.47 10.82 11.02
N ALA A 333 2.21 11.14 9.75
CA ALA A 333 2.02 12.54 9.37
C ALA A 333 0.73 13.07 9.99
N GLU A 334 0.76 14.33 10.41
CA GLU A 334 -0.41 15.04 10.87
C GLU A 334 -1.50 15.04 9.80
N GLY A 335 -2.76 14.78 10.17
CA GLY A 335 -3.87 14.67 9.21
C GLY A 335 -3.84 13.41 8.33
N SER A 336 -2.98 12.44 8.60
CA SER A 336 -2.86 11.19 7.82
C SER A 336 -4.20 10.45 7.74
N ARG A 337 -4.67 10.15 6.51
CA ARG A 337 -5.87 9.32 6.27
C ARG A 337 -5.75 7.95 6.93
N ALA A 338 -4.53 7.39 7.00
CA ALA A 338 -4.28 6.13 7.68
C ALA A 338 -4.57 6.19 9.18
N PHE A 339 -4.37 7.37 9.80
CA PHE A 339 -4.64 7.58 11.21
C PHE A 339 -6.14 7.80 11.49
N ASN A 340 -6.89 8.38 10.55
CA ASN A 340 -8.33 8.63 10.71
C ASN A 340 -9.13 7.34 10.99
N ARG A 341 -8.64 6.18 10.54
CA ARG A 341 -9.27 4.87 10.82
C ARG A 341 -9.30 4.51 12.30
N TYR A 342 -8.34 5.00 13.10
CA TYR A 342 -8.28 4.76 14.53
C TYR A 342 -9.20 5.71 15.32
N ARG A 343 -9.81 6.69 14.64
CA ARG A 343 -10.84 7.57 15.22
C ARG A 343 -12.21 6.90 15.29
N ASP A 344 -12.35 5.71 14.71
CA ASP A 344 -13.60 4.95 14.84
C ASP A 344 -13.89 4.71 16.31
N ILE A 345 -15.11 5.04 16.71
CA ILE A 345 -15.57 4.92 18.08
C ILE A 345 -15.52 3.44 18.47
N ASP A 346 -14.70 3.12 19.45
CA ASP A 346 -14.57 1.80 20.07
C ASP A 346 -15.93 1.28 20.56
N ILE A 347 -16.10 -0.04 20.61
CA ILE A 347 -17.35 -0.66 21.07
C ILE A 347 -17.68 -0.27 22.52
N ASP A 348 -16.68 -0.11 23.39
CA ASP A 348 -16.92 0.32 24.78
C ASP A 348 -17.39 1.78 24.83
N MET A 349 -16.82 2.66 24.00
CA MET A 349 -17.32 4.01 23.85
C MET A 349 -18.75 4.03 23.30
N LYS A 350 -19.09 3.14 22.36
CA LYS A 350 -20.47 2.99 21.86
C LYS A 350 -21.41 2.50 22.96
N ARG A 351 -20.97 1.52 23.79
CA ARG A 351 -21.74 1.05 24.95
C ARG A 351 -21.96 2.17 25.96
N ASP A 352 -20.94 2.98 26.26
CA ASP A 352 -21.07 4.09 27.19
C ASP A 352 -22.01 5.16 26.64
N LEU A 353 -21.96 5.45 25.34
CA LEU A 353 -22.94 6.35 24.71
C LEU A 353 -24.38 5.82 24.78
N VAL A 354 -24.57 4.50 24.57
CA VAL A 354 -25.90 3.90 24.67
C VAL A 354 -26.42 3.88 26.12
N LYS A 355 -25.54 3.68 27.11
CA LYS A 355 -25.92 3.77 28.54
C LYS A 355 -26.48 5.15 28.94
N ILE A 356 -26.09 6.23 28.23
CA ILE A 356 -26.68 7.57 28.48
C ILE A 356 -28.19 7.56 28.21
N LEU A 357 -28.66 6.69 27.30
CA LEU A 357 -30.08 6.54 27.02
C LEU A 357 -30.86 5.80 28.12
N GLU A 358 -30.15 4.98 28.94
CA GLU A 358 -30.73 4.23 30.04
C GLU A 358 -30.90 5.09 31.29
N GLY A 359 -30.20 6.21 31.42
CA GLY A 359 -30.04 7.01 32.66
C GLY A 359 -30.99 8.20 32.81
N LYS A 360 -32.17 8.19 32.19
CA LYS A 360 -33.23 9.22 32.40
C LYS A 360 -34.59 8.59 32.61
N HIS A 361 -34.71 7.69 33.59
CA HIS A 361 -36.00 7.32 34.17
C HIS A 361 -35.93 7.43 35.68
#